data_4a262d9212266dda1ab6efb4d26f726c
#
_entry.id   4a262d9212266dda1ab6efb4d26f726c
#
_cell.length_a   1.000
_cell.length_b   1.000
_cell.length_c   1.000
_cell.angle_alpha   90.00
_cell.angle_beta   90.00
_cell.angle_gamma   90.00
#
_symmetry.space_group_name_H-M   'P 1'
#
loop_
_entity.id
_entity.type
_entity.pdbx_description
1 polymer ?
#
loop_
_entity_poly.entity_id
_entity_poly.type
_entity_poly.pdbx_seq_one_letter_code
_entity_poly.pdbx_strand_id
1 'polypeptide(L)'
;MKMVVLDVRSPDEAFSEITSALKSGKTQRHARISFATPELLWSVLTAKRWELLKALCGVGPVSMREAARRVGRDVKAVHTDATALLLAGVLDRTPEGRIEFPYEAVKVEFVLQAA
;
A
#
# COMPACT_ATOMS: atom_id res chain seq x y z
N MET A 1 14.85 3.46 8.05
CA MET A 1 14.10 2.60 7.13
C MET A 1 12.75 3.27 6.82
N LYS A 2 12.40 3.38 5.55
CA LYS A 2 11.13 3.96 5.14
C LYS A 2 10.06 2.88 5.13
N MET A 3 9.06 3.01 6.00
CA MET A 3 8.02 2.00 6.16
C MET A 3 6.63 2.63 5.97
N VAL A 4 5.71 1.87 5.38
CA VAL A 4 4.30 2.24 5.29
C VAL A 4 3.48 1.31 6.17
N VAL A 5 2.45 1.86 6.81
CA VAL A 5 1.48 1.09 7.59
C VAL A 5 0.16 1.07 6.84
N LEU A 6 -0.34 -0.12 6.54
CA LEU A 6 -1.67 -0.31 5.98
C LEU A 6 -2.59 -0.67 7.15
N ASP A 7 -3.61 0.14 7.39
CA ASP A 7 -4.49 -0.09 8.54
C ASP A 7 -5.95 0.11 8.16
N VAL A 8 -6.82 -0.12 9.13
CA VAL A 8 -8.27 0.06 8.98
C VAL A 8 -8.71 1.14 9.94
N ARG A 9 -9.29 2.21 9.41
CA ARG A 9 -9.82 3.31 10.20
C ARG A 9 -11.05 3.87 9.54
N SER A 10 -12.03 4.23 10.36
CA SER A 10 -13.15 5.01 9.84
C SER A 10 -12.65 6.41 9.41
N PRO A 11 -13.35 7.08 8.49
CA PRO A 11 -13.01 8.45 8.14
C PRO A 11 -12.94 9.40 9.35
N ASP A 12 -13.81 9.23 10.32
CA ASP A 12 -13.82 10.04 11.53
C ASP A 12 -12.57 9.81 12.38
N GLU A 13 -12.15 8.56 12.55
CA GLU A 13 -10.91 8.21 13.25
C GLU A 13 -9.70 8.82 12.57
N ALA A 14 -9.61 8.70 11.26
CA ALA A 14 -8.50 9.27 10.51
C ALA A 14 -8.45 10.78 10.65
N PHE A 15 -9.61 11.44 10.56
CA PHE A 15 -9.71 12.89 10.71
C PHE A 15 -9.30 13.35 12.12
N SER A 16 -9.78 12.66 13.15
CA SER A 16 -9.44 12.97 14.54
C SER A 16 -7.95 12.88 14.79
N GLU A 17 -7.31 11.85 14.22
CA GLU A 17 -5.86 11.66 14.38
C GLU A 17 -5.06 12.76 13.69
N ILE A 18 -5.45 13.16 12.49
CA ILE A 18 -4.82 14.28 11.79
C ILE A 18 -4.93 15.56 12.61
N THR A 19 -6.12 15.84 13.15
CA THR A 19 -6.36 17.02 13.98
C THR A 19 -5.48 17.00 15.23
N SER A 20 -5.39 15.85 15.90
CA SER A 20 -4.55 15.68 17.07
C SER A 20 -3.07 15.88 16.76
N ALA A 21 -2.61 15.33 15.63
CA ALA A 21 -1.21 15.49 15.20
C ALA A 21 -0.88 16.96 14.92
N LEU A 22 -1.80 17.69 14.29
CA LEU A 22 -1.62 19.12 14.04
C LEU A 22 -1.54 19.93 15.33
N LYS A 23 -2.39 19.61 16.32
CA LYS A 23 -2.40 20.30 17.61
C LYS A 23 -1.15 20.02 18.42
N SER A 24 -0.64 18.79 18.37
CA SER A 24 0.54 18.39 19.14
C SER A 24 1.86 18.80 18.49
N GLY A 25 1.84 19.19 17.24
CA GLY A 25 3.05 19.51 16.49
C GLY A 25 3.94 18.34 16.20
N LYS A 26 3.45 17.10 16.43
CA LYS A 26 4.21 15.89 16.15
C LYS A 26 3.99 15.47 14.70
N THR A 27 5.10 15.22 14.00
CA THR A 27 5.04 14.63 12.67
C THR A 27 4.89 13.11 12.80
N GLN A 28 4.11 12.52 11.88
CA GLN A 28 4.01 11.06 11.83
C GLN A 28 5.34 10.47 11.37
N ARG A 29 5.82 9.43 12.07
CA ARG A 29 7.08 8.77 11.74
C ARG A 29 7.00 7.90 10.50
N HIS A 30 5.80 7.41 10.15
CA HIS A 30 5.59 6.48 9.06
C HIS A 30 4.43 6.92 8.20
N ALA A 31 4.54 6.64 6.90
CA ALA A 31 3.43 6.81 5.98
C ALA A 31 2.31 5.82 6.36
N ARG A 32 1.07 6.23 6.17
CA ARG A 32 -0.09 5.38 6.43
C ARG A 32 -1.03 5.39 5.25
N ILE A 33 -1.57 4.22 4.94
CA ILE A 33 -2.63 4.06 3.95
C ILE A 33 -3.77 3.36 4.69
N SER A 34 -4.89 4.08 4.87
CA SER A 34 -6.00 3.59 5.68
C SER A 34 -7.15 3.16 4.79
N PHE A 35 -7.75 2.03 5.12
CA PHE A 35 -8.96 1.52 4.48
C PHE A 35 -10.12 1.69 5.46
N ALA A 36 -11.31 1.98 4.93
CA ALA A 36 -12.48 2.23 5.77
C ALA A 36 -12.95 0.98 6.52
N THR A 37 -12.75 -0.20 5.93
CA THR A 37 -13.15 -1.48 6.52
C THR A 37 -12.09 -2.54 6.25
N PRO A 38 -12.03 -3.62 7.08
CA PRO A 38 -11.15 -4.76 6.79
C PRO A 38 -11.45 -5.42 5.45
N GLU A 39 -12.74 -5.47 5.07
CA GLU A 39 -13.16 -6.07 3.82
C GLU A 39 -12.58 -5.31 2.61
N LEU A 40 -12.53 -3.99 2.69
CA LEU A 40 -11.90 -3.17 1.65
C LEU A 40 -10.40 -3.45 1.57
N LEU A 41 -9.74 -3.55 2.71
CA LEU A 41 -8.32 -3.88 2.74
C LEU A 41 -8.08 -5.23 2.06
N TRP A 42 -8.85 -6.26 2.42
CA TRP A 42 -8.70 -7.59 1.84
C TRP A 42 -9.05 -7.64 0.36
N SER A 43 -9.99 -6.80 -0.10
CA SER A 43 -10.34 -6.75 -1.52
C SER A 43 -9.21 -6.20 -2.38
N VAL A 44 -8.37 -5.35 -1.81
CA VAL A 44 -7.21 -4.78 -2.49
C VAL A 44 -5.98 -5.64 -2.31
N LEU A 45 -5.73 -6.10 -1.10
CA LEU A 45 -4.49 -6.80 -0.72
C LEU A 45 -4.67 -8.30 -0.77
N THR A 46 -4.78 -8.86 -1.99
CA THR A 46 -4.85 -10.30 -2.19
C THR A 46 -3.46 -10.93 -1.99
N ALA A 47 -3.43 -12.27 -1.87
CA ALA A 47 -2.15 -12.98 -1.73
C ALA A 47 -1.19 -12.69 -2.88
N LYS A 48 -1.71 -12.65 -4.12
CA LYS A 48 -0.89 -12.36 -5.29
C LYS A 48 -0.38 -10.91 -5.31
N ARG A 49 -1.20 -9.98 -4.85
CA ARG A 49 -0.80 -8.58 -4.75
C ARG A 49 0.20 -8.37 -3.62
N TRP A 50 0.07 -9.12 -2.53
CA TRP A 50 1.07 -9.13 -1.48
C TRP A 50 2.43 -9.60 -1.99
N GLU A 51 2.44 -10.67 -2.79
CA GLU A 51 3.67 -11.15 -3.42
C GLU A 51 4.29 -10.10 -4.34
N LEU A 52 3.45 -9.36 -5.07
CA LEU A 52 3.92 -8.28 -5.92
C LEU A 52 4.58 -7.16 -5.09
N LEU A 53 3.96 -6.77 -3.98
CA LEU A 53 4.53 -5.76 -3.09
C LEU A 53 5.87 -6.22 -2.51
N LYS A 54 5.96 -7.49 -2.11
CA LYS A 54 7.23 -8.07 -1.62
C LYS A 54 8.33 -7.93 -2.67
N ALA A 55 8.01 -8.20 -3.92
CA ALA A 55 8.99 -8.14 -5.00
C ALA A 55 9.43 -6.71 -5.31
N LEU A 56 8.59 -5.71 -5.03
CA LEU A 56 8.86 -4.31 -5.32
C LEU A 56 9.42 -3.52 -4.14
N CYS A 57 9.38 -4.09 -2.96
CA CYS A 57 9.86 -3.44 -1.73
C CYS A 57 11.34 -3.08 -1.86
N GLY A 58 11.65 -1.78 -1.72
CA GLY A 58 13.02 -1.29 -1.72
C GLY A 58 13.76 -1.36 -3.06
N VAL A 59 13.05 -1.69 -4.14
CA VAL A 59 13.68 -1.91 -5.45
C VAL A 59 13.77 -0.64 -6.29
N GLY A 60 12.84 0.29 -6.10
CA GLY A 60 12.73 1.49 -6.92
C GLY A 60 11.79 1.29 -8.11
N PRO A 61 11.75 2.25 -9.04
CA PRO A 61 10.84 2.16 -10.19
C PRO A 61 11.19 1.01 -11.13
N VAL A 62 10.16 0.27 -11.56
CA VAL A 62 10.31 -0.82 -12.53
C VAL A 62 9.17 -0.76 -13.54
N SER A 63 9.41 -1.33 -14.73
CA SER A 63 8.35 -1.51 -15.72
C SER A 63 7.41 -2.63 -15.30
N MET A 64 6.22 -2.67 -15.92
CA MET A 64 5.28 -3.78 -15.71
C MET A 64 5.90 -5.13 -16.09
N ARG A 65 6.69 -5.15 -17.17
CA ARG A 65 7.37 -6.37 -17.61
C ARG A 65 8.39 -6.84 -16.60
N GLU A 66 9.17 -5.91 -16.04
CA GLU A 66 10.14 -6.25 -15.02
C GLU A 66 9.45 -6.76 -13.74
N ALA A 67 8.36 -6.12 -13.34
CA ALA A 67 7.57 -6.58 -12.19
C ALA A 67 7.06 -8.01 -12.43
N ALA A 68 6.52 -8.27 -13.62
CA ALA A 68 6.03 -9.60 -13.98
C ALA A 68 7.15 -10.64 -13.93
N ARG A 69 8.32 -10.30 -14.45
CA ARG A 69 9.49 -11.18 -14.42
C ARG A 69 9.90 -11.51 -12.99
N ARG A 70 9.91 -10.52 -12.11
CA ARG A 70 10.30 -10.69 -10.71
C ARG A 70 9.38 -11.63 -9.94
N VAL A 71 8.09 -11.63 -10.25
CA VAL A 71 7.14 -12.53 -9.58
C VAL A 71 6.87 -13.80 -10.38
N GLY A 72 7.45 -13.94 -11.58
CA GLY A 72 7.28 -15.13 -12.42
C GLY A 72 5.86 -15.31 -12.92
N ARG A 73 5.16 -14.23 -13.26
CA ARG A 73 3.77 -14.26 -13.70
C ARG A 73 3.58 -13.55 -15.04
N ASP A 74 2.47 -13.83 -15.69
CA ASP A 74 2.10 -13.17 -16.92
C ASP A 74 1.92 -11.65 -16.76
N VAL A 75 2.38 -10.88 -17.74
CA VAL A 75 2.31 -9.42 -17.71
C VAL A 75 0.88 -8.91 -17.57
N LYS A 76 -0.10 -9.55 -18.23
CA LYS A 76 -1.50 -9.12 -18.12
C LYS A 76 -2.03 -9.27 -16.69
N ALA A 77 -1.71 -10.38 -16.04
CA ALA A 77 -2.14 -10.63 -14.66
C ALA A 77 -1.49 -9.62 -13.70
N VAL A 78 -0.21 -9.36 -13.87
CA VAL A 78 0.51 -8.38 -13.05
C VAL A 78 -0.01 -6.98 -13.31
N HIS A 79 -0.32 -6.64 -14.57
CA HIS A 79 -0.90 -5.34 -14.91
C HIS A 79 -2.23 -5.13 -14.18
N THR A 80 -3.10 -6.15 -14.13
CA THR A 80 -4.37 -6.07 -13.42
C THR A 80 -4.15 -5.82 -11.93
N ASP A 81 -3.25 -6.58 -11.31
CA ASP A 81 -2.95 -6.42 -9.88
C ASP A 81 -2.29 -5.08 -9.58
N ALA A 82 -1.33 -4.67 -10.38
CA ALA A 82 -0.65 -3.39 -10.20
C ALA A 82 -1.62 -2.21 -10.37
N THR A 83 -2.54 -2.29 -11.34
CA THR A 83 -3.55 -1.26 -11.55
C THR A 83 -4.46 -1.11 -10.33
N ALA A 84 -4.90 -2.23 -9.75
CA ALA A 84 -5.71 -2.20 -8.54
C ALA A 84 -4.96 -1.54 -7.37
N LEU A 85 -3.67 -1.85 -7.23
CA LEU A 85 -2.84 -1.24 -6.18
C LEU A 85 -2.58 0.25 -6.44
N LEU A 86 -2.42 0.65 -7.69
CA LEU A 86 -2.29 2.06 -8.05
C LEU A 86 -3.56 2.84 -7.72
N LEU A 87 -4.73 2.28 -8.06
CA LEU A 87 -6.01 2.92 -7.78
C LEU A 87 -6.28 3.05 -6.28
N ALA A 88 -5.78 2.11 -5.50
CA ALA A 88 -5.91 2.15 -4.04
C ALA A 88 -4.87 3.06 -3.37
N GLY A 89 -3.93 3.60 -4.12
CA GLY A 89 -2.87 4.46 -3.59
C GLY A 89 -1.74 3.70 -2.93
N VAL A 90 -1.66 2.39 -3.10
CA VAL A 90 -0.61 1.56 -2.50
C VAL A 90 0.68 1.60 -3.34
N LEU A 91 0.54 1.59 -4.67
CA LEU A 91 1.66 1.78 -5.58
C LEU A 91 1.62 3.19 -6.16
N ASP A 92 2.77 3.69 -6.55
CA ASP A 92 2.91 4.95 -7.26
C ASP A 92 3.30 4.69 -8.71
N ARG A 93 2.86 5.59 -9.61
CA ARG A 93 3.30 5.60 -11.00
C ARG A 93 4.28 6.75 -11.18
N THR A 94 5.42 6.47 -11.79
CA THR A 94 6.41 7.51 -12.07
C THR A 94 6.04 8.30 -13.33
N PRO A 95 6.61 9.50 -13.53
CA PRO A 95 6.39 10.25 -14.77
C PRO A 95 6.78 9.48 -16.04
N GLU A 96 7.73 8.55 -15.94
CA GLU A 96 8.18 7.71 -17.07
C GLU A 96 7.27 6.52 -17.31
N GLY A 97 6.18 6.37 -16.55
CA GLY A 97 5.23 5.27 -16.71
C GLY A 97 5.63 3.98 -16.01
N ARG A 98 6.63 4.02 -15.14
CA ARG A 98 7.02 2.88 -14.32
C ARG A 98 6.18 2.83 -13.05
N ILE A 99 6.24 1.71 -12.35
CA ILE A 99 5.57 1.54 -11.06
C ILE A 99 6.61 1.41 -9.96
N GLU A 100 6.23 1.87 -8.77
CA GLU A 100 7.11 1.86 -7.62
C GLU A 100 6.32 1.63 -6.34
N PHE A 101 6.89 0.80 -5.45
CA PHE A 101 6.45 0.75 -4.05
C PHE A 101 7.56 1.44 -3.25
N PRO A 102 7.39 2.74 -2.94
CA PRO A 102 8.51 3.57 -2.44
C PRO A 102 8.81 3.36 -0.96
N TYR A 103 8.75 2.12 -0.51
CA TYR A 103 9.01 1.76 0.88
C TYR A 103 9.88 0.53 0.95
N GLU A 104 10.65 0.44 2.03
CA GLU A 104 11.51 -0.69 2.31
C GLU A 104 10.82 -1.76 3.14
N ALA A 105 9.71 -1.38 3.79
CA ALA A 105 8.94 -2.30 4.62
C ALA A 105 7.47 -1.89 4.63
N VAL A 106 6.60 -2.87 4.86
CA VAL A 106 5.17 -2.64 5.00
C VAL A 106 4.67 -3.40 6.21
N LYS A 107 3.87 -2.73 7.03
CA LYS A 107 3.20 -3.34 8.18
C LYS A 107 1.71 -3.26 7.95
N VAL A 108 1.00 -4.36 8.11
CA VAL A 108 -0.45 -4.41 8.03
C VAL A 108 -0.97 -4.62 9.46
N GLU A 109 -1.84 -3.72 9.93
CA GLU A 109 -2.38 -3.85 11.28
C GLU A 109 -3.84 -3.43 11.34
N PHE A 110 -4.63 -4.25 11.98
CA PHE A 110 -6.01 -3.96 12.34
C PHE A 110 -6.43 -4.95 13.42
N VAL A 111 -7.51 -4.63 14.11
CA VAL A 111 -7.99 -5.45 15.22
C VAL A 111 -9.31 -6.10 14.85
N LEU A 112 -9.41 -7.41 15.07
CA LEU A 112 -10.67 -8.13 15.03
C LEU A 112 -11.22 -8.20 16.45
N GLN A 113 -12.37 -7.59 16.66
CA GLN A 113 -12.99 -7.54 17.98
C GLN A 113 -14.32 -8.28 17.97
N ALA A 114 -14.64 -8.88 19.11
CA ALA A 114 -15.96 -9.47 19.32
C ALA A 114 -17.01 -8.36 19.32
N ALA A 115 -18.17 -8.65 18.76
CA ALA A 115 -19.28 -7.71 18.68
C ALA A 115 -19.87 -7.40 20.08
#